data_9ec871ea95b10e66d6cca28b00beddaa
#
_entry.id   9ec871ea95b10e66d6cca28b00beddaa
#
_cell.length_a   1.000
_cell.length_b   1.000
_cell.length_c   1.000
_cell.angle_alpha   90.00
_cell.angle_beta   90.00
_cell.angle_gamma   90.00
#
_symmetry.space_group_name_H-M   'P 1'
#
loop_
_entity.id
_entity.type
_entity.pdbx_description
1 polymer ?
#
loop_
_entity_poly.entity_id
_entity_poly.type
_entity_poly.pdbx_seq_one_letter_code
_entity_poly.pdbx_strand_id
1 'polypeptide(L)'
;VAQQRGYKCIFVCPDKVSEDKINTLRAYGAEVVVSPTAVPPDHPDSYYQTSDRLVRETPGAWKPDQYSNPQNPESHYYSTGPELWAQTEGKITHFVTGVGTGGTITGTARFLREKAGDRVRIIGADPEGSVYSGGSGRPYLVEGVGEDFWPSAYDPKMVDEVIAVSDKDSFEMTRRLAREEGLLVGGSCGMAVVAAARVAEQAGPGDVIVVLLPDGGRGYLSKIFNDKWLAGYGFMPAEGDDSVGDVLRRKTGDLPQLVHTHPNETVKEAIDIMHEYGVSQMPVVRAEPPVMSAEVAGAVIERDLLDKLFTG
;
A
#
# COMPACT_ATOMS: atom_id res chain seq x y z
N VAL A 1 7.29 19.65 13.58
CA VAL A 1 7.12 19.85 15.04
C VAL A 1 8.34 19.34 15.79
N ALA A 2 8.76 18.08 15.64
CA ALA A 2 9.86 17.48 16.37
C ALA A 2 11.18 18.27 16.16
N GLN A 3 11.53 18.60 14.91
CA GLN A 3 12.70 19.42 14.59
C GLN A 3 12.68 20.80 15.25
N GLN A 4 11.52 21.47 15.24
CA GLN A 4 11.36 22.77 15.89
C GLN A 4 11.54 22.70 17.42
N ARG A 5 11.36 21.52 18.00
CA ARG A 5 11.52 21.25 19.43
C ARG A 5 12.88 20.63 19.79
N GLY A 6 13.76 20.45 18.80
CA GLY A 6 15.10 19.91 19.00
C GLY A 6 15.15 18.40 19.25
N TYR A 7 14.09 17.66 18.92
CA TYR A 7 14.12 16.20 19.04
C TYR A 7 14.86 15.56 17.87
N LYS A 8 15.72 14.58 18.18
CA LYS A 8 16.25 13.67 17.16
C LYS A 8 15.12 12.75 16.69
N CYS A 9 14.95 12.62 15.37
CA CYS A 9 13.97 11.76 14.76
C CYS A 9 14.63 10.59 14.07
N ILE A 10 14.14 9.37 14.32
CA ILE A 10 14.51 8.15 13.60
C ILE A 10 13.21 7.58 13.03
N PHE A 11 13.14 7.43 11.69
CA PHE A 11 11.99 6.83 11.01
C PHE A 11 12.37 5.46 10.49
N VAL A 12 11.53 4.46 10.75
CA VAL A 12 11.61 3.15 10.09
C VAL A 12 10.60 3.14 8.97
N CYS A 13 11.06 2.87 7.75
CA CYS A 13 10.23 2.87 6.55
C CYS A 13 10.30 1.51 5.86
N PRO A 14 9.17 0.93 5.43
CA PRO A 14 9.19 -0.23 4.53
C PRO A 14 9.88 0.12 3.21
N ASP A 15 10.55 -0.85 2.58
CA ASP A 15 11.28 -0.67 1.32
C ASP A 15 10.39 -0.31 0.12
N LYS A 16 9.08 -0.51 0.24
CA LYS A 16 8.08 -0.05 -0.74
C LYS A 16 7.86 1.47 -0.73
N VAL A 17 8.27 2.17 0.34
CA VAL A 17 8.12 3.64 0.44
C VAL A 17 8.95 4.33 -0.63
N SER A 18 8.38 5.34 -1.29
CA SER A 18 9.08 6.07 -2.36
C SER A 18 10.35 6.76 -1.86
N GLU A 19 11.39 6.78 -2.71
CA GLU A 19 12.63 7.47 -2.41
C GLU A 19 12.41 8.97 -2.15
N ASP A 20 11.45 9.58 -2.83
CA ASP A 20 11.06 10.99 -2.63
C ASP A 20 10.63 11.26 -1.19
N LYS A 21 9.86 10.36 -0.58
CA LYS A 21 9.44 10.45 0.84
C LYS A 21 10.61 10.26 1.78
N ILE A 22 11.46 9.27 1.52
CA ILE A 22 12.67 9.00 2.32
C ILE A 22 13.59 10.22 2.28
N ASN A 23 13.83 10.80 1.11
CA ASN A 23 14.67 11.99 0.93
C ASN A 23 14.06 13.21 1.61
N THR A 24 12.74 13.35 1.62
CA THR A 24 12.05 14.41 2.37
C THR A 24 12.32 14.29 3.87
N LEU A 25 12.22 13.10 4.45
CA LEU A 25 12.54 12.88 5.87
C LEU A 25 14.00 13.22 6.19
N ARG A 26 14.94 12.79 5.33
CA ARG A 26 16.36 13.11 5.47
C ARG A 26 16.64 14.61 5.34
N ALA A 27 15.96 15.31 4.43
CA ALA A 27 16.07 16.75 4.26
C ALA A 27 15.65 17.53 5.53
N TYR A 28 14.71 17.00 6.30
CA TYR A 28 14.39 17.53 7.63
C TYR A 28 15.38 17.11 8.73
N GLY A 29 16.46 16.40 8.40
CA GLY A 29 17.50 15.99 9.34
C GLY A 29 17.17 14.72 10.11
N ALA A 30 16.20 13.92 9.65
CA ALA A 30 15.89 12.66 10.27
C ALA A 30 16.84 11.54 9.81
N GLU A 31 17.12 10.61 10.72
CA GLU A 31 17.69 9.30 10.38
C GLU A 31 16.58 8.41 9.82
N VAL A 32 16.84 7.68 8.73
CA VAL A 32 15.87 6.77 8.12
C VAL A 32 16.47 5.37 8.02
N VAL A 33 15.80 4.42 8.63
CA VAL A 33 16.10 2.98 8.57
C VAL A 33 15.08 2.33 7.64
N VAL A 34 15.56 1.62 6.62
CA VAL A 34 14.68 0.91 5.68
C VAL A 34 14.58 -0.55 6.09
N SER A 35 13.36 -1.07 6.19
CA SER A 35 13.03 -2.45 6.52
C SER A 35 12.35 -3.14 5.35
N PRO A 36 12.50 -4.48 5.19
CA PRO A 36 11.80 -5.21 4.14
C PRO A 36 10.28 -5.19 4.35
N THR A 37 9.52 -5.01 3.26
CA THR A 37 8.05 -5.05 3.27
C THR A 37 7.52 -6.47 3.38
N ALA A 38 8.16 -7.43 2.68
CA ALA A 38 7.64 -8.78 2.51
C ALA A 38 8.18 -9.75 3.57
N VAL A 39 8.00 -9.41 4.84
CA VAL A 39 8.29 -10.27 6.00
C VAL A 39 7.12 -10.21 6.98
N PRO A 40 6.84 -11.28 7.73
CA PRO A 40 5.79 -11.27 8.76
C PRO A 40 6.03 -10.19 9.83
N PRO A 41 4.98 -9.67 10.49
CA PRO A 41 5.10 -8.62 11.51
C PRO A 41 5.99 -8.98 12.70
N ASP A 42 6.08 -10.27 13.04
CA ASP A 42 6.91 -10.81 14.12
C ASP A 42 8.38 -11.06 13.72
N HIS A 43 8.71 -10.94 12.43
CA HIS A 43 10.08 -11.10 11.95
C HIS A 43 11.00 -10.01 12.55
N PRO A 44 12.22 -10.34 13.01
CA PRO A 44 13.13 -9.37 13.65
C PRO A 44 13.45 -8.13 12.80
N ASP A 45 13.48 -8.28 11.47
CA ASP A 45 13.76 -7.19 10.52
C ASP A 45 12.50 -6.49 10.04
N SER A 46 11.31 -6.89 10.51
CA SER A 46 10.08 -6.18 10.17
C SER A 46 10.15 -4.72 10.61
N TYR A 47 9.41 -3.89 9.93
CA TYR A 47 9.24 -2.49 10.26
C TYR A 47 8.81 -2.29 11.74
N TYR A 48 7.95 -3.15 12.25
CA TYR A 48 7.47 -3.11 13.65
C TYR A 48 8.57 -3.45 14.64
N GLN A 49 9.22 -4.61 14.48
CA GLN A 49 10.27 -5.09 15.38
C GLN A 49 11.52 -4.20 15.33
N THR A 50 11.88 -3.70 14.16
CA THR A 50 12.97 -2.75 13.99
C THR A 50 12.71 -1.46 14.78
N SER A 51 11.49 -0.91 14.70
CA SER A 51 11.14 0.30 15.45
C SER A 51 11.15 0.06 16.96
N ASP A 52 10.65 -1.07 17.42
CA ASP A 52 10.66 -1.44 18.85
C ASP A 52 12.07 -1.68 19.39
N ARG A 53 12.94 -2.30 18.58
CA ARG A 53 14.34 -2.47 18.92
C ARG A 53 15.05 -1.14 19.09
N LEU A 54 14.88 -0.22 18.15
CA LEU A 54 15.46 1.13 18.20
C LEU A 54 15.04 1.90 19.46
N VAL A 55 13.78 1.77 19.89
CA VAL A 55 13.31 2.38 21.14
C VAL A 55 14.04 1.78 22.34
N ARG A 56 14.20 0.46 22.39
CA ARG A 56 14.89 -0.21 23.51
C ARG A 56 16.39 0.13 23.57
N GLU A 57 17.04 0.28 22.41
CA GLU A 57 18.47 0.51 22.29
C GLU A 57 18.86 2.00 22.41
N THR A 58 17.92 2.93 22.27
CA THR A 58 18.18 4.37 22.31
C THR A 58 17.74 4.97 23.64
N PRO A 59 18.67 5.38 24.53
CA PRO A 59 18.30 5.97 25.81
C PRO A 59 17.41 7.21 25.67
N GLY A 60 16.28 7.23 26.39
CA GLY A 60 15.33 8.34 26.34
C GLY A 60 14.47 8.40 25.09
N ALA A 61 14.53 7.38 24.21
CA ALA A 61 13.65 7.30 23.06
C ALA A 61 12.18 7.10 23.48
N TRP A 62 11.31 7.70 22.69
CA TRP A 62 9.86 7.54 22.80
C TRP A 62 9.27 7.27 21.42
N LYS A 63 8.34 6.32 21.34
CA LYS A 63 7.61 5.96 20.12
C LYS A 63 6.15 6.41 20.28
N PRO A 64 5.64 7.25 19.36
CA PRO A 64 4.23 7.66 19.37
C PRO A 64 3.25 6.51 19.24
N ASP A 65 3.68 5.41 18.62
CA ASP A 65 2.92 4.19 18.37
C ASP A 65 1.52 4.44 17.80
N GLN A 66 1.49 4.91 16.55
CA GLN A 66 0.24 5.26 15.86
C GLN A 66 -0.77 4.10 15.76
N TYR A 67 -0.33 2.86 15.95
CA TYR A 67 -1.17 1.67 15.86
C TYR A 67 -2.02 1.42 17.10
N SER A 68 -1.53 1.85 18.27
CA SER A 68 -2.20 1.58 19.57
C SER A 68 -2.50 2.85 20.35
N ASN A 69 -1.92 3.99 20.01
CA ASN A 69 -2.12 5.23 20.75
C ASN A 69 -3.55 5.77 20.54
N PRO A 70 -4.37 5.88 21.61
CA PRO A 70 -5.74 6.38 21.51
C PRO A 70 -5.83 7.83 21.02
N GLN A 71 -4.76 8.61 21.15
CA GLN A 71 -4.70 9.98 20.62
C GLN A 71 -4.79 10.02 19.09
N ASN A 72 -4.46 8.92 18.40
CA ASN A 72 -4.64 8.84 16.97
C ASN A 72 -6.12 8.98 16.57
N PRO A 73 -7.05 8.09 16.93
CA PRO A 73 -8.47 8.30 16.61
C PRO A 73 -9.07 9.53 17.30
N GLU A 74 -8.65 9.88 18.53
CA GLU A 74 -9.15 11.07 19.21
C GLU A 74 -8.84 12.36 18.46
N SER A 75 -7.68 12.49 17.83
CA SER A 75 -7.36 13.67 17.04
C SER A 75 -8.36 13.90 15.91
N HIS A 76 -8.79 12.83 15.24
CA HIS A 76 -9.79 12.90 14.17
C HIS A 76 -11.22 13.14 14.68
N TYR A 77 -11.53 12.63 15.88
CA TYR A 77 -12.80 12.91 16.53
C TYR A 77 -12.95 14.40 16.86
N TYR A 78 -11.89 15.06 17.34
CA TYR A 78 -11.92 16.46 17.71
C TYR A 78 -11.63 17.44 16.57
N SER A 79 -11.13 16.98 15.42
CA SER A 79 -10.79 17.85 14.28
C SER A 79 -11.51 17.44 13.00
N THR A 80 -11.12 16.32 12.37
CA THR A 80 -11.59 15.90 11.05
C THR A 80 -13.11 15.71 11.00
N GLY A 81 -13.67 15.02 11.99
CA GLY A 81 -15.12 14.81 12.09
C GLY A 81 -15.92 16.10 12.17
N PRO A 82 -15.64 17.01 13.12
CA PRO A 82 -16.28 18.32 13.20
C PRO A 82 -16.14 19.16 11.93
N GLU A 83 -14.95 19.17 11.31
CA GLU A 83 -14.69 19.93 10.10
C GLU A 83 -15.55 19.43 8.93
N LEU A 84 -15.56 18.13 8.66
CA LEU A 84 -16.41 17.53 7.63
C LEU A 84 -17.89 17.80 7.86
N TRP A 85 -18.36 17.65 9.09
CA TRP A 85 -19.75 17.94 9.44
C TRP A 85 -20.14 19.39 9.18
N ALA A 86 -19.28 20.31 9.56
CA ALA A 86 -19.51 21.74 9.34
C ALA A 86 -19.48 22.12 7.86
N GLN A 87 -18.49 21.64 7.11
CA GLN A 87 -18.34 21.93 5.68
C GLN A 87 -19.46 21.33 4.82
N THR A 88 -20.03 20.22 5.23
CA THR A 88 -21.20 19.62 4.56
C THR A 88 -22.53 20.11 5.11
N GLU A 89 -22.53 21.05 6.04
CA GLU A 89 -23.74 21.52 6.72
C GLU A 89 -24.58 20.39 7.33
N GLY A 90 -23.91 19.32 7.78
CA GLY A 90 -24.56 18.11 8.29
C GLY A 90 -25.29 17.26 7.23
N LYS A 91 -25.08 17.53 5.94
CA LYS A 91 -25.74 16.84 4.83
C LYS A 91 -24.98 15.57 4.37
N ILE A 92 -23.80 15.30 4.91
CA ILE A 92 -23.01 14.10 4.58
C ILE A 92 -23.82 12.84 4.81
N THR A 93 -23.85 11.95 3.81
CA THR A 93 -24.51 10.65 3.87
C THR A 93 -23.55 9.48 3.79
N HIS A 94 -22.37 9.68 3.18
CA HIS A 94 -21.33 8.65 3.06
C HIS A 94 -19.97 9.29 3.33
N PHE A 95 -19.18 8.63 4.16
CA PHE A 95 -17.78 8.97 4.40
C PHE A 95 -16.88 7.83 3.92
N VAL A 96 -16.01 8.12 2.96
CA VAL A 96 -15.08 7.15 2.37
C VAL A 96 -13.65 7.57 2.66
N THR A 97 -12.83 6.66 3.19
CA THR A 97 -11.42 6.91 3.45
C THR A 97 -10.59 5.65 3.35
N GLY A 98 -9.32 5.78 2.96
CA GLY A 98 -8.35 4.69 3.06
C GLY A 98 -8.13 4.30 4.53
N VAL A 99 -7.92 3.00 4.77
CA VAL A 99 -7.66 2.45 6.09
C VAL A 99 -6.19 2.01 6.19
N GLY A 100 -5.42 2.68 7.06
CA GLY A 100 -4.11 2.24 7.52
C GLY A 100 -4.21 1.88 8.99
N THR A 101 -3.62 2.65 9.91
CA THR A 101 -3.75 2.41 11.36
C THR A 101 -5.20 2.42 11.90
N GLY A 102 -6.14 2.88 11.09
CA GLY A 102 -7.55 2.97 11.45
C GLY A 102 -7.94 4.23 12.25
N GLY A 103 -6.97 5.06 12.63
CA GLY A 103 -7.25 6.24 13.45
C GLY A 103 -8.20 7.24 12.77
N THR A 104 -7.97 7.52 11.50
CA THR A 104 -8.80 8.48 10.73
C THR A 104 -10.24 8.01 10.63
N ILE A 105 -10.46 6.77 10.19
CA ILE A 105 -11.81 6.25 10.01
C ILE A 105 -12.54 6.10 11.33
N THR A 106 -11.87 5.56 12.36
CA THR A 106 -12.45 5.34 13.68
C THR A 106 -12.86 6.67 14.35
N GLY A 107 -11.93 7.63 14.41
CA GLY A 107 -12.20 8.91 15.07
C GLY A 107 -13.26 9.73 14.36
N THR A 108 -13.18 9.83 13.04
CA THR A 108 -14.17 10.55 12.22
C THR A 108 -15.55 9.89 12.32
N ALA A 109 -15.60 8.55 12.20
CA ALA A 109 -16.84 7.80 12.30
C ALA A 109 -17.53 7.97 13.66
N ARG A 110 -16.77 7.90 14.77
CA ARG A 110 -17.31 8.14 16.11
C ARG A 110 -18.04 9.48 16.19
N PHE A 111 -17.43 10.55 15.68
CA PHE A 111 -18.04 11.86 15.66
C PHE A 111 -19.30 11.91 14.77
N LEU A 112 -19.22 11.37 13.55
CA LEU A 112 -20.36 11.38 12.61
C LEU A 112 -21.53 10.53 13.14
N ARG A 113 -21.26 9.39 13.77
CA ARG A 113 -22.28 8.55 14.43
C ARG A 113 -22.95 9.27 15.59
N GLU A 114 -22.21 10.03 16.38
CA GLU A 114 -22.75 10.84 17.46
C GLU A 114 -23.73 11.92 16.94
N LYS A 115 -23.40 12.55 15.80
CA LYS A 115 -24.22 13.62 15.19
C LYS A 115 -25.41 13.11 14.40
N ALA A 116 -25.27 12.00 13.70
CA ALA A 116 -26.24 11.57 12.69
C ALA A 116 -26.73 10.11 12.85
N GLY A 117 -26.19 9.35 13.79
CA GLY A 117 -26.50 7.91 13.89
C GLY A 117 -26.14 7.16 12.61
N ASP A 118 -26.98 6.22 12.23
CA ASP A 118 -26.80 5.37 11.05
C ASP A 118 -27.14 6.05 9.72
N ARG A 119 -27.49 7.32 9.73
CA ARG A 119 -27.74 8.09 8.49
C ARG A 119 -26.46 8.32 7.68
N VAL A 120 -25.29 8.27 8.28
CA VAL A 120 -24.00 8.39 7.59
C VAL A 120 -23.38 7.00 7.50
N ARG A 121 -23.22 6.48 6.29
CA ARG A 121 -22.48 5.26 6.03
C ARG A 121 -20.98 5.53 6.06
N ILE A 122 -20.23 4.64 6.71
CA ILE A 122 -18.78 4.71 6.88
C ILE A 122 -18.13 3.61 6.06
N ILE A 123 -17.34 3.99 5.07
CA ILE A 123 -16.74 3.07 4.12
C ILE A 123 -15.22 3.15 4.19
N GLY A 124 -14.57 2.02 4.45
CA GLY A 124 -13.13 1.84 4.34
C GLY A 124 -12.73 1.44 2.94
N ALA A 125 -11.75 2.12 2.36
CA ALA A 125 -11.07 1.67 1.16
C ALA A 125 -9.77 0.96 1.58
N ASP A 126 -9.52 -0.25 1.03
CA ASP A 126 -8.44 -1.13 1.45
C ASP A 126 -7.74 -1.72 0.24
N PRO A 127 -6.40 -1.84 0.21
CA PRO A 127 -5.72 -2.51 -0.90
C PRO A 127 -5.98 -4.02 -0.86
N GLU A 128 -6.15 -4.62 -2.04
CA GLU A 128 -6.20 -6.08 -2.15
C GLU A 128 -4.98 -6.72 -1.50
N GLY A 129 -5.21 -7.70 -0.64
CA GLY A 129 -4.16 -8.38 0.14
C GLY A 129 -4.12 -7.97 1.61
N SER A 130 -4.60 -6.80 1.98
CA SER A 130 -4.72 -6.34 3.37
C SER A 130 -5.78 -7.11 4.16
N VAL A 131 -5.64 -7.12 5.48
CA VAL A 131 -6.55 -7.89 6.37
C VAL A 131 -7.95 -7.30 6.47
N TYR A 132 -8.14 -6.00 6.26
CA TYR A 132 -9.44 -5.33 6.47
C TYR A 132 -10.51 -5.79 5.49
N SER A 133 -10.13 -6.06 4.24
CA SER A 133 -11.02 -6.56 3.19
C SER A 133 -11.05 -8.09 3.08
N GLY A 134 -10.52 -8.80 4.08
CA GLY A 134 -10.50 -10.27 4.12
C GLY A 134 -9.27 -10.89 3.47
N GLY A 135 -8.24 -10.12 3.18
CA GLY A 135 -6.95 -10.61 2.71
C GLY A 135 -6.14 -11.27 3.83
N SER A 136 -5.04 -11.91 3.44
CA SER A 136 -4.14 -12.65 4.35
C SER A 136 -2.90 -11.86 4.77
N GLY A 137 -2.85 -10.55 4.54
CA GLY A 137 -1.68 -9.70 4.78
C GLY A 137 -0.64 -9.81 3.66
N ARG A 138 -1.05 -10.14 2.42
CA ARG A 138 -0.15 -10.20 1.27
C ARG A 138 0.32 -8.79 0.86
N PRO A 139 1.57 -8.67 0.38
CA PRO A 139 2.11 -7.38 -0.06
C PRO A 139 1.31 -6.74 -1.19
N TYR A 140 1.19 -5.42 -1.15
CA TYR A 140 0.62 -4.53 -2.15
C TYR A 140 1.53 -3.29 -2.30
N LEU A 141 1.33 -2.50 -3.37
CA LEU A 141 2.21 -1.37 -3.71
C LEU A 141 1.66 -0.01 -3.27
N VAL A 142 0.37 0.12 -3.04
CA VAL A 142 -0.21 1.35 -2.49
C VAL A 142 0.39 1.64 -1.12
N GLU A 143 0.84 2.89 -0.92
CA GLU A 143 1.52 3.33 0.29
C GLU A 143 0.55 4.01 1.27
N GLY A 144 0.77 3.80 2.58
CA GLY A 144 0.09 4.52 3.67
C GLY A 144 -1.30 3.98 4.04
N VAL A 145 -1.68 2.85 3.47
CA VAL A 145 -2.96 2.15 3.71
C VAL A 145 -2.74 0.65 3.73
N GLY A 146 -3.73 -0.07 4.26
CA GLY A 146 -3.70 -1.52 4.41
C GLY A 146 -2.77 -1.95 5.54
N GLU A 147 -3.05 -3.11 6.12
CA GLU A 147 -2.25 -3.73 7.19
C GLU A 147 -2.24 -5.25 7.03
N ASP A 148 -1.28 -5.89 7.69
CA ASP A 148 -1.13 -7.33 7.81
C ASP A 148 -1.58 -7.86 9.19
N PHE A 149 -2.04 -6.97 10.06
CA PHE A 149 -2.64 -7.25 11.37
C PHE A 149 -3.75 -6.23 11.69
N TRP A 150 -4.46 -6.41 12.80
CA TRP A 150 -5.53 -5.52 13.26
C TRP A 150 -5.03 -4.54 14.31
N PRO A 151 -4.79 -3.26 13.96
CA PRO A 151 -4.38 -2.24 14.94
C PRO A 151 -5.48 -1.95 15.95
N SER A 152 -5.11 -1.69 17.22
CA SER A 152 -6.09 -1.32 18.24
C SER A 152 -6.68 0.08 18.07
N ALA A 153 -6.07 0.92 17.25
CA ALA A 153 -6.64 2.22 16.86
C ALA A 153 -7.81 2.09 15.86
N TYR A 154 -8.00 0.92 15.24
CA TYR A 154 -9.12 0.61 14.36
C TYR A 154 -10.27 -0.04 15.13
N ASP A 155 -11.45 0.56 15.06
CA ASP A 155 -12.69 -0.03 15.60
C ASP A 155 -13.60 -0.51 14.46
N PRO A 156 -13.66 -1.84 14.20
CA PRO A 156 -14.48 -2.38 13.11
C PRO A 156 -15.98 -2.13 13.29
N LYS A 157 -16.44 -1.84 14.51
CA LYS A 157 -17.86 -1.53 14.77
C LYS A 157 -18.29 -0.16 14.23
N MET A 158 -17.34 0.70 13.92
CA MET A 158 -17.59 2.02 13.35
C MET A 158 -17.74 1.99 11.84
N VAL A 159 -17.39 0.89 11.17
CA VAL A 159 -17.29 0.78 9.71
C VAL A 159 -18.41 -0.12 9.19
N ASP A 160 -19.17 0.38 8.21
CA ASP A 160 -20.28 -0.36 7.62
C ASP A 160 -19.83 -1.31 6.51
N GLU A 161 -18.77 -0.91 5.78
CA GLU A 161 -18.27 -1.65 4.63
C GLU A 161 -16.78 -1.39 4.42
N VAL A 162 -16.05 -2.41 3.97
CA VAL A 162 -14.67 -2.27 3.49
C VAL A 162 -14.60 -2.75 2.05
N ILE A 163 -14.14 -1.87 1.16
CA ILE A 163 -14.04 -2.13 -0.28
C ILE A 163 -12.59 -2.38 -0.66
N ALA A 164 -12.31 -3.60 -1.14
CA ALA A 164 -11.01 -3.95 -1.69
C ALA A 164 -10.78 -3.28 -3.05
N VAL A 165 -9.60 -2.69 -3.26
CA VAL A 165 -9.21 -2.03 -4.49
C VAL A 165 -7.81 -2.49 -4.90
N SER A 166 -7.64 -2.85 -6.18
CA SER A 166 -6.35 -3.29 -6.71
C SER A 166 -5.34 -2.12 -6.79
N ASP A 167 -4.03 -2.45 -6.74
CA ASP A 167 -2.97 -1.48 -7.02
C ASP A 167 -3.16 -0.79 -8.37
N LYS A 168 -3.52 -1.57 -9.40
CA LYS A 168 -3.75 -1.06 -10.75
C LYS A 168 -4.84 0.00 -10.78
N ASP A 169 -6.03 -0.31 -10.25
CA ASP A 169 -7.16 0.62 -10.24
C ASP A 169 -6.82 1.88 -9.43
N SER A 170 -6.11 1.70 -8.32
CA SER A 170 -5.67 2.80 -7.45
C SER A 170 -4.74 3.77 -8.18
N PHE A 171 -3.73 3.26 -8.90
CA PHE A 171 -2.77 4.09 -9.63
C PHE A 171 -3.37 4.71 -10.88
N GLU A 172 -4.21 3.99 -11.60
CA GLU A 172 -4.93 4.52 -12.75
C GLU A 172 -5.84 5.68 -12.35
N MET A 173 -6.63 5.53 -11.29
CA MET A 173 -7.48 6.60 -10.75
C MET A 173 -6.65 7.79 -10.26
N THR A 174 -5.53 7.56 -9.57
CA THR A 174 -4.62 8.63 -9.12
C THR A 174 -4.16 9.49 -10.31
N ARG A 175 -3.80 8.87 -11.41
CA ARG A 175 -3.37 9.58 -12.64
C ARG A 175 -4.52 10.31 -13.33
N ARG A 176 -5.72 9.72 -13.34
CA ARG A 176 -6.93 10.36 -13.84
C ARG A 176 -7.27 11.60 -13.04
N LEU A 177 -7.25 11.53 -11.71
CA LEU A 177 -7.48 12.69 -10.83
C LEU A 177 -6.55 13.86 -11.16
N ALA A 178 -5.26 13.56 -11.42
CA ALA A 178 -4.31 14.60 -11.79
C ALA A 178 -4.61 15.22 -13.17
N ARG A 179 -5.00 14.40 -14.15
CA ARG A 179 -5.19 14.84 -15.55
C ARG A 179 -6.58 15.42 -15.82
N GLU A 180 -7.61 14.86 -15.20
CA GLU A 180 -9.01 15.20 -15.46
C GLU A 180 -9.53 16.25 -14.47
N GLU A 181 -9.07 16.21 -13.20
CA GLU A 181 -9.57 17.08 -12.12
C GLU A 181 -8.53 18.09 -11.61
N GLY A 182 -7.28 18.01 -12.06
CA GLY A 182 -6.19 18.87 -11.58
C GLY A 182 -5.77 18.54 -10.12
N LEU A 183 -6.15 17.38 -9.59
CA LEU A 183 -5.84 16.94 -8.24
C LEU A 183 -4.60 16.04 -8.25
N LEU A 184 -3.44 16.61 -7.94
CA LEU A 184 -2.19 15.87 -7.81
C LEU A 184 -2.10 15.25 -6.42
N VAL A 185 -2.51 13.99 -6.28
CA VAL A 185 -2.66 13.24 -5.02
C VAL A 185 -1.88 11.93 -5.04
N GLY A 186 -1.78 11.24 -3.89
CA GLY A 186 -1.08 9.95 -3.76
C GLY A 186 -1.95 8.74 -4.15
N GLY A 187 -1.34 7.54 -4.14
CA GLY A 187 -1.99 6.29 -4.55
C GLY A 187 -3.18 5.89 -3.69
N SER A 188 -3.10 6.12 -2.38
CA SER A 188 -4.20 5.87 -1.45
C SER A 188 -5.41 6.77 -1.69
N CYS A 189 -5.18 7.96 -2.25
CA CYS A 189 -6.26 8.86 -2.66
C CYS A 189 -7.02 8.29 -3.87
N GLY A 190 -6.29 7.81 -4.89
CA GLY A 190 -6.91 7.12 -6.04
C GLY A 190 -7.70 5.89 -5.60
N MET A 191 -7.16 5.10 -4.69
CA MET A 191 -7.84 3.95 -4.08
C MET A 191 -9.17 4.37 -3.41
N ALA A 192 -9.13 5.42 -2.58
CA ALA A 192 -10.33 5.92 -1.91
C ALA A 192 -11.39 6.44 -2.90
N VAL A 193 -10.97 7.08 -4.00
CA VAL A 193 -11.89 7.55 -5.05
C VAL A 193 -12.48 6.39 -5.83
N VAL A 194 -11.74 5.31 -6.11
CA VAL A 194 -12.32 4.09 -6.72
C VAL A 194 -13.41 3.52 -5.82
N ALA A 195 -13.15 3.39 -4.52
CA ALA A 195 -14.17 2.93 -3.56
C ALA A 195 -15.38 3.88 -3.53
N ALA A 196 -15.15 5.19 -3.49
CA ALA A 196 -16.24 6.18 -3.52
C ALA A 196 -17.06 6.13 -4.81
N ALA A 197 -16.43 5.89 -5.97
CA ALA A 197 -17.14 5.71 -7.25
C ALA A 197 -18.05 4.49 -7.22
N ARG A 198 -17.59 3.36 -6.67
CA ARG A 198 -18.43 2.14 -6.49
C ARG A 198 -19.61 2.39 -5.55
N VAL A 199 -19.42 3.19 -4.49
CA VAL A 199 -20.52 3.61 -3.60
C VAL A 199 -21.50 4.51 -4.36
N ALA A 200 -20.98 5.44 -5.18
CA ALA A 200 -21.80 6.38 -5.96
C ALA A 200 -22.72 5.69 -6.97
N GLU A 201 -22.36 4.52 -7.50
CA GLU A 201 -23.23 3.72 -8.39
C GLU A 201 -24.55 3.30 -7.73
N GLN A 202 -24.57 3.22 -6.39
CA GLN A 202 -25.73 2.83 -5.59
C GLN A 202 -26.39 4.01 -4.91
N ALA A 203 -25.81 5.20 -5.00
CA ALA A 203 -26.30 6.40 -4.34
C ALA A 203 -27.50 7.02 -5.10
N GLY A 204 -28.37 7.68 -4.35
CA GLY A 204 -29.55 8.37 -4.89
C GLY A 204 -29.36 9.89 -5.02
N PRO A 205 -30.30 10.57 -5.68
CA PRO A 205 -30.35 12.02 -5.69
C PRO A 205 -30.43 12.60 -4.28
N GLY A 206 -29.47 13.45 -3.92
CA GLY A 206 -29.41 14.07 -2.59
C GLY A 206 -28.39 13.42 -1.65
N ASP A 207 -27.79 12.30 -2.03
CA ASP A 207 -26.64 11.77 -1.28
C ASP A 207 -25.43 12.68 -1.41
N VAL A 208 -24.71 12.81 -0.30
CA VAL A 208 -23.46 13.58 -0.20
C VAL A 208 -22.36 12.62 0.22
N ILE A 209 -21.55 12.21 -0.78
CA ILE A 209 -20.42 11.30 -0.59
C ILE A 209 -19.16 12.15 -0.40
N VAL A 210 -18.55 12.05 0.77
CA VAL A 210 -17.27 12.70 1.07
C VAL A 210 -16.17 11.66 1.04
N VAL A 211 -15.15 11.88 0.21
CA VAL A 211 -13.94 11.06 0.14
C VAL A 211 -12.74 11.82 0.67
N LEU A 212 -12.01 11.23 1.60
CA LEU A 212 -10.81 11.83 2.17
C LEU A 212 -9.58 11.51 1.31
N LEU A 213 -8.87 12.56 0.87
CA LEU A 213 -7.63 12.47 0.12
C LEU A 213 -6.48 12.97 1.01
N PRO A 214 -5.74 12.06 1.70
CA PRO A 214 -4.90 12.45 2.83
C PRO A 214 -3.56 13.06 2.44
N ASP A 215 -3.07 12.87 1.21
CA ASP A 215 -1.75 13.35 0.81
C ASP A 215 -1.67 13.87 -0.62
N GLY A 216 -0.54 14.52 -0.94
CA GLY A 216 -0.26 15.05 -2.27
C GLY A 216 0.65 14.14 -3.10
N GLY A 217 0.53 14.23 -4.42
CA GLY A 217 1.23 13.36 -5.38
C GLY A 217 2.73 13.63 -5.58
N ARG A 218 3.28 14.71 -5.02
CA ARG A 218 4.70 15.06 -5.20
C ARG A 218 5.67 14.00 -4.70
N GLY A 219 5.30 13.23 -3.67
CA GLY A 219 6.09 12.12 -3.16
C GLY A 219 5.99 10.83 -3.98
N TYR A 220 5.38 10.87 -5.19
CA TYR A 220 5.12 9.69 -6.02
C TYR A 220 5.51 9.90 -7.50
N LEU A 221 6.24 10.99 -7.80
CA LEU A 221 6.61 11.33 -9.18
C LEU A 221 7.53 10.28 -9.81
N SER A 222 8.37 9.63 -9.03
CA SER A 222 9.25 8.55 -9.47
C SER A 222 8.56 7.20 -9.63
N LYS A 223 7.31 7.05 -9.16
CA LYS A 223 6.53 5.79 -9.17
C LYS A 223 5.24 5.93 -9.96
N ILE A 224 4.12 6.28 -9.31
CA ILE A 224 2.77 6.29 -9.89
C ILE A 224 2.67 7.21 -11.13
N PHE A 225 3.45 8.29 -11.17
CA PHE A 225 3.49 9.23 -12.29
C PHE A 225 4.61 8.94 -13.29
N ASN A 226 5.37 7.85 -13.11
CA ASN A 226 6.42 7.38 -14.01
C ASN A 226 5.94 6.18 -14.83
N ASP A 227 5.81 6.36 -16.16
CA ASP A 227 5.30 5.31 -17.06
C ASP A 227 6.20 4.07 -17.08
N LYS A 228 7.53 4.23 -16.98
CA LYS A 228 8.47 3.10 -16.93
C LYS A 228 8.27 2.26 -15.67
N TRP A 229 8.01 2.93 -14.54
CA TRP A 229 7.73 2.23 -13.27
C TRP A 229 6.43 1.43 -13.38
N LEU A 230 5.35 2.03 -13.89
CA LEU A 230 4.06 1.35 -14.08
C LEU A 230 4.16 0.18 -15.07
N ALA A 231 4.89 0.37 -16.19
CA ALA A 231 5.13 -0.69 -17.16
C ALA A 231 5.93 -1.86 -16.54
N GLY A 232 6.91 -1.55 -15.68
CA GLY A 232 7.70 -2.57 -14.96
C GLY A 232 6.87 -3.47 -14.04
N TYR A 233 5.72 -2.97 -13.54
CA TYR A 233 4.76 -3.74 -12.75
C TYR A 233 3.56 -4.26 -13.57
N GLY A 234 3.56 -4.05 -14.90
CA GLY A 234 2.48 -4.50 -15.78
C GLY A 234 1.17 -3.69 -15.67
N PHE A 235 1.21 -2.52 -15.04
CA PHE A 235 0.03 -1.63 -14.93
C PHE A 235 -0.21 -0.77 -16.17
N MET A 236 0.78 -0.68 -17.05
CA MET A 236 0.68 -0.04 -18.37
C MET A 236 1.36 -0.92 -19.42
N PRO A 237 0.92 -0.86 -20.70
CA PRO A 237 1.68 -1.46 -21.79
C PRO A 237 3.10 -0.86 -21.83
N ALA A 238 4.10 -1.69 -22.08
CA ALA A 238 5.43 -1.20 -22.40
C ALA A 238 5.37 -0.44 -23.75
N GLU A 239 6.16 0.63 -23.88
CA GLU A 239 6.30 1.31 -25.17
C GLU A 239 6.95 0.33 -26.18
N GLY A 240 6.18 -0.12 -27.17
CA GLY A 240 6.61 -1.06 -28.23
C GLY A 240 5.40 -1.76 -28.86
N ASP A 241 5.53 -2.16 -30.14
CA ASP A 241 4.44 -2.72 -30.93
C ASP A 241 3.93 -4.10 -30.50
N ASP A 242 4.70 -4.84 -29.67
CA ASP A 242 4.29 -6.13 -29.10
C ASP A 242 4.41 -6.11 -27.57
N SER A 243 3.31 -6.28 -26.86
CA SER A 243 3.36 -6.51 -25.42
C SER A 243 3.91 -7.91 -25.12
N VAL A 244 4.53 -8.10 -23.93
CA VAL A 244 4.91 -9.44 -23.45
C VAL A 244 3.71 -10.38 -23.45
N GLY A 245 2.51 -9.87 -23.18
CA GLY A 245 1.25 -10.62 -23.28
C GLY A 245 0.96 -11.10 -24.71
N ASP A 246 1.31 -10.33 -25.74
CA ASP A 246 1.16 -10.75 -27.15
C ASP A 246 2.15 -11.86 -27.48
N VAL A 247 3.38 -11.77 -26.98
CA VAL A 247 4.40 -12.82 -27.15
C VAL A 247 3.98 -14.10 -26.40
N LEU A 248 3.47 -13.96 -25.15
CA LEU A 248 2.99 -15.12 -24.38
C LEU A 248 1.80 -15.81 -25.02
N ARG A 249 0.85 -15.06 -25.61
CA ARG A 249 -0.27 -15.64 -26.38
C ARG A 249 0.15 -16.42 -27.62
N ARG A 250 1.33 -16.14 -28.15
CA ARG A 250 1.91 -16.86 -29.31
C ARG A 250 2.68 -18.13 -28.87
N LYS A 251 3.01 -18.29 -27.58
CA LYS A 251 3.63 -19.52 -27.08
C LYS A 251 2.60 -20.64 -27.01
N THR A 252 2.84 -21.70 -27.74
CA THR A 252 2.05 -22.95 -27.69
C THR A 252 2.82 -23.99 -26.89
N GLY A 253 2.23 -24.52 -25.80
CA GLY A 253 2.80 -25.59 -24.97
C GLY A 253 2.11 -25.67 -23.62
N ASP A 254 2.18 -26.84 -22.97
CA ASP A 254 1.66 -27.10 -21.61
C ASP A 254 2.60 -26.52 -20.52
N LEU A 255 2.87 -25.23 -20.59
CA LEU A 255 3.63 -24.55 -19.52
C LEU A 255 2.66 -24.13 -18.41
N PRO A 256 3.09 -24.21 -17.13
CA PRO A 256 2.34 -23.62 -16.02
C PRO A 256 2.15 -22.12 -16.25
N GLN A 257 1.13 -21.53 -15.62
CA GLN A 257 0.84 -20.10 -15.75
C GLN A 257 2.05 -19.22 -15.40
N LEU A 258 2.90 -19.70 -14.50
CA LEU A 258 4.15 -19.06 -14.10
C LEU A 258 5.20 -20.12 -13.76
N VAL A 259 6.28 -20.15 -14.53
CA VAL A 259 7.51 -20.87 -14.13
C VAL A 259 8.30 -19.92 -13.24
N HIS A 260 8.55 -20.32 -12.00
CA HIS A 260 9.15 -19.46 -10.97
C HIS A 260 10.03 -20.24 -10.02
N THR A 261 10.79 -19.52 -9.18
CA THR A 261 11.57 -20.04 -8.06
C THR A 261 11.35 -19.15 -6.83
N HIS A 262 11.72 -19.66 -5.66
CA HIS A 262 11.62 -18.94 -4.39
C HIS A 262 13.00 -18.54 -3.85
N PRO A 263 13.10 -17.47 -3.00
CA PRO A 263 14.38 -17.00 -2.46
C PRO A 263 15.14 -18.03 -1.61
N ASN A 264 14.45 -19.05 -1.10
CA ASN A 264 14.99 -20.10 -0.25
C ASN A 264 15.37 -21.38 -1.01
N GLU A 265 15.11 -21.45 -2.30
CA GLU A 265 15.54 -22.56 -3.15
C GLU A 265 17.03 -22.43 -3.52
N THR A 266 17.66 -23.57 -3.74
CA THR A 266 19.08 -23.62 -4.12
C THR A 266 19.26 -23.27 -5.60
N VAL A 267 20.48 -22.83 -5.96
CA VAL A 267 20.84 -22.55 -7.36
C VAL A 267 20.62 -23.82 -8.24
N LYS A 268 20.85 -24.98 -7.68
CA LYS A 268 20.66 -26.26 -8.40
C LYS A 268 19.17 -26.49 -8.70
N GLU A 269 18.31 -26.35 -7.71
CA GLU A 269 16.85 -26.50 -7.88
C GLU A 269 16.31 -25.49 -8.91
N ALA A 270 16.77 -24.24 -8.87
CA ALA A 270 16.41 -23.25 -9.85
C ALA A 270 16.83 -23.62 -11.28
N ILE A 271 18.03 -24.18 -11.46
CA ILE A 271 18.51 -24.68 -12.77
C ILE A 271 17.70 -25.90 -13.23
N ASP A 272 17.38 -26.82 -12.32
CA ASP A 272 16.59 -28.02 -12.65
C ASP A 272 15.17 -27.61 -13.14
N ILE A 273 14.55 -26.63 -12.51
CA ILE A 273 13.27 -26.03 -12.95
C ILE A 273 13.42 -25.40 -14.35
N MET A 274 14.48 -24.62 -14.59
CA MET A 274 14.72 -24.01 -15.89
C MET A 274 14.87 -25.07 -17.01
N HIS A 275 15.55 -26.16 -16.74
CA HIS A 275 15.74 -27.27 -17.69
C HIS A 275 14.44 -28.04 -17.93
N GLU A 276 13.66 -28.33 -16.86
CA GLU A 276 12.39 -29.03 -16.95
C GLU A 276 11.40 -28.29 -17.86
N TYR A 277 11.29 -26.96 -17.70
CA TYR A 277 10.36 -26.13 -18.47
C TYR A 277 10.96 -25.47 -19.71
N GLY A 278 12.25 -25.69 -19.99
CA GLY A 278 12.94 -25.13 -21.17
C GLY A 278 12.99 -23.59 -21.16
N VAL A 279 13.13 -22.99 -19.99
CA VAL A 279 13.24 -21.54 -19.83
C VAL A 279 14.65 -21.13 -19.44
N SER A 280 15.14 -20.00 -19.94
CA SER A 280 16.47 -19.47 -19.63
C SER A 280 16.46 -18.37 -18.59
N GLN A 281 15.29 -17.96 -18.14
CA GLN A 281 15.08 -17.01 -17.05
C GLN A 281 13.73 -17.25 -16.39
N MET A 282 13.62 -16.93 -15.12
CA MET A 282 12.37 -17.00 -14.37
C MET A 282 12.33 -15.98 -13.24
N PRO A 283 11.15 -15.53 -12.82
CA PRO A 283 11.00 -14.66 -11.65
C PRO A 283 11.29 -15.42 -10.37
N VAL A 284 11.83 -14.69 -9.39
CA VAL A 284 11.93 -15.11 -8.00
C VAL A 284 10.73 -14.51 -7.27
N VAL A 285 9.88 -15.36 -6.72
CA VAL A 285 8.64 -14.93 -6.06
C VAL A 285 8.60 -15.37 -4.60
N ARG A 286 7.87 -14.64 -3.77
CA ARG A 286 7.75 -14.89 -2.32
C ARG A 286 6.50 -15.67 -1.93
N ALA A 287 5.63 -15.94 -2.89
CA ALA A 287 4.39 -16.70 -2.68
C ALA A 287 4.08 -17.58 -3.87
N GLU A 288 3.24 -18.58 -3.67
CA GLU A 288 2.73 -19.44 -4.74
C GLU A 288 1.75 -18.66 -5.66
N PRO A 289 1.72 -18.99 -6.96
CA PRO A 289 0.73 -18.40 -7.87
C PRO A 289 -0.73 -18.63 -7.42
N PRO A 290 -1.61 -17.65 -7.62
CA PRO A 290 -1.40 -16.38 -8.33
C PRO A 290 -0.58 -15.37 -7.53
N VAL A 291 0.45 -14.78 -8.15
CA VAL A 291 1.42 -13.88 -7.51
C VAL A 291 1.03 -12.42 -7.72
N MET A 292 1.06 -11.63 -6.66
CA MET A 292 0.89 -10.17 -6.74
C MET A 292 2.22 -9.51 -7.15
N SER A 293 2.16 -8.36 -7.82
CA SER A 293 3.36 -7.62 -8.28
C SER A 293 4.35 -7.32 -7.15
N ALA A 294 3.86 -7.07 -5.94
CA ALA A 294 4.70 -6.79 -4.76
C ALA A 294 5.42 -8.04 -4.21
N GLU A 295 5.02 -9.23 -4.61
CA GLU A 295 5.62 -10.49 -4.20
C GLU A 295 6.79 -10.94 -5.10
N VAL A 296 7.01 -10.25 -6.21
CA VAL A 296 8.14 -10.51 -7.10
C VAL A 296 9.40 -9.93 -6.47
N ALA A 297 10.33 -10.81 -6.07
CA ALA A 297 11.60 -10.44 -5.44
C ALA A 297 12.67 -10.03 -6.47
N GLY A 298 12.55 -10.52 -7.70
CA GLY A 298 13.51 -10.30 -8.77
C GLY A 298 13.37 -11.32 -9.87
N ALA A 299 14.41 -11.49 -10.66
CA ALA A 299 14.51 -12.55 -11.67
C ALA A 299 15.91 -13.16 -11.65
N VAL A 300 16.01 -14.42 -12.04
CA VAL A 300 17.27 -15.13 -12.25
C VAL A 300 17.41 -15.54 -13.71
N ILE A 301 18.64 -15.53 -14.19
CA ILE A 301 18.99 -15.94 -15.54
C ILE A 301 19.91 -17.16 -15.43
N GLU A 302 19.69 -18.18 -16.23
CA GLU A 302 20.43 -19.45 -16.21
C GLU A 302 21.95 -19.22 -16.23
N ARG A 303 22.46 -18.34 -17.09
CA ARG A 303 23.89 -18.03 -17.17
C ARG A 303 24.45 -17.53 -15.84
N ASP A 304 23.75 -16.64 -15.15
CA ASP A 304 24.23 -16.04 -13.89
C ASP A 304 24.22 -17.09 -12.75
N LEU A 305 23.28 -18.05 -12.80
CA LEU A 305 23.23 -19.18 -11.86
C LEU A 305 24.37 -20.18 -12.13
N LEU A 306 24.65 -20.47 -13.41
CA LEU A 306 25.77 -21.35 -13.80
C LEU A 306 27.14 -20.76 -13.42
N ASP A 307 27.33 -19.46 -13.67
CA ASP A 307 28.56 -18.73 -13.27
C ASP A 307 28.78 -18.83 -11.75
N LYS A 308 27.74 -18.79 -10.94
CA LYS A 308 27.83 -18.98 -9.47
C LYS A 308 28.26 -20.40 -9.09
N LEU A 309 27.81 -21.43 -9.80
CA LEU A 309 28.21 -22.81 -9.53
C LEU A 309 29.69 -23.07 -9.84
N PHE A 310 30.27 -22.36 -10.82
CA PHE A 310 31.65 -22.55 -11.24
C PHE A 310 32.65 -21.60 -10.54
N THR A 311 32.18 -20.50 -9.94
CA THR A 311 33.03 -19.48 -9.30
C THR A 311 32.92 -19.44 -7.78
N GLY A 312 31.96 -20.14 -7.20
CA GLY A 312 31.71 -20.22 -5.76
C GLY A 312 32.46 -21.28 -5.09
#